data_9d1db212491297f493905f530d6f0daa
#
_entry.id   9d1db212491297f493905f530d6f0daa
#
_cell.length_a   1.000
_cell.length_b   1.000
_cell.length_c   1.000
_cell.angle_alpha   90.00
_cell.angle_beta   90.00
_cell.angle_gamma   90.00
#
_symmetry.space_group_name_H-M   'P 1'
#
loop_
_entity.id
_entity.type
_entity.pdbx_description
1 polymer ?
#
loop_
_entity_poly.entity_id
_entity_poly.type
_entity_poly.pdbx_seq_one_letter_code
_entity_poly.pdbx_strand_id
1 'polypeptide(L)'
;VRDIDLKGKKVLVRVDFNVPLKDGVITDDTRIKAALPTIKYVLENGGKAILFSHLGRVKTEEDKAGKSLAPVAKRLGELLGQDVTFVPETRGAELEAAINNLKEGEVVVFENTRFEDVDGKKESKNDPELGKYWASLGDVFVNDAFGTAHRAHASNVGIASTGIPTVAGFLMEKEIKFIGEAVEEPKRPMVAILGGAKVSDK
;
A
#
# COMPACT_ATOMS: atom_id res chain seq x y z
N VAL A 1 0.06 -3.52 13.75
CA VAL A 1 0.02 -4.88 13.17
C VAL A 1 0.29 -5.97 14.22
N ARG A 2 1.07 -5.65 15.27
CA ARG A 2 1.36 -6.61 16.35
C ARG A 2 0.15 -6.95 17.23
N ASP A 3 -0.85 -6.11 17.25
CA ASP A 3 -1.99 -6.19 18.17
C ASP A 3 -3.14 -7.04 17.63
N ILE A 4 -2.95 -7.69 16.48
CA ILE A 4 -3.99 -8.47 15.83
C ILE A 4 -3.46 -9.83 15.38
N ASP A 5 -4.30 -10.87 15.49
CA ASP A 5 -4.00 -12.19 14.98
C ASP A 5 -4.13 -12.23 13.46
N LEU A 6 -3.08 -12.70 12.77
CA LEU A 6 -2.99 -12.75 11.32
C LEU A 6 -3.08 -14.17 10.75
N LYS A 7 -2.97 -15.20 11.60
CA LYS A 7 -2.88 -16.59 11.13
C LYS A 7 -4.10 -17.00 10.31
N GLY A 8 -3.86 -17.47 9.10
CA GLY A 8 -4.88 -17.93 8.17
C GLY A 8 -5.76 -16.82 7.59
N LYS A 9 -5.49 -15.57 7.94
CA LYS A 9 -6.29 -14.43 7.48
C LYS A 9 -5.78 -13.84 6.19
N LYS A 10 -6.70 -13.32 5.39
CA LYS A 10 -6.40 -12.50 4.22
C LYS A 10 -6.11 -11.08 4.69
N VAL A 11 -4.86 -10.67 4.61
CA VAL A 11 -4.36 -9.39 5.11
C VAL A 11 -4.15 -8.43 3.95
N LEU A 12 -5.00 -7.40 3.88
CA LEU A 12 -4.82 -6.30 2.94
C LEU A 12 -3.74 -5.36 3.48
N VAL A 13 -2.68 -5.14 2.71
CA VAL A 13 -1.58 -4.25 3.10
C VAL A 13 -1.43 -3.12 2.09
N ARG A 14 -1.78 -1.92 2.50
CA ARG A 14 -1.51 -0.72 1.71
C ARG A 14 -0.05 -0.31 1.91
N VAL A 15 0.75 -0.58 0.90
CA VAL A 15 2.19 -0.26 0.88
C VAL A 15 2.45 0.99 0.02
N ASP A 16 3.63 1.57 0.17
CA ASP A 16 4.11 2.62 -0.72
C ASP A 16 5.17 2.05 -1.68
N PHE A 17 4.72 1.59 -2.83
CA PHE A 17 5.55 1.10 -3.92
C PHE A 17 5.66 2.12 -5.07
N ASN A 18 5.45 3.38 -4.77
CA ASN A 18 5.61 4.48 -5.73
C ASN A 18 7.10 4.77 -5.98
N VAL A 19 7.75 3.84 -6.65
CA VAL A 19 9.18 3.88 -6.96
C VAL A 19 9.44 4.54 -8.31
N PRO A 20 10.60 5.16 -8.53
CA PRO A 20 10.98 5.71 -9.83
C PRO A 20 11.28 4.58 -10.82
N LEU A 21 10.69 4.69 -12.01
CA LEU A 21 10.92 3.80 -13.15
C LEU A 21 11.51 4.57 -14.31
N LYS A 22 12.47 3.96 -15.01
CA LYS A 22 12.99 4.44 -16.29
C LYS A 22 12.93 3.30 -17.29
N ASP A 23 12.17 3.49 -18.37
CA ASP A 23 11.98 2.47 -19.42
C ASP A 23 11.53 1.10 -18.86
N GLY A 24 10.62 1.11 -17.87
CA GLY A 24 10.11 -0.09 -17.22
C GLY A 24 11.06 -0.73 -16.20
N VAL A 25 12.21 -0.09 -15.93
CA VAL A 25 13.21 -0.57 -14.96
C VAL A 25 13.16 0.29 -13.70
N ILE A 26 13.13 -0.37 -12.53
CA ILE A 26 13.19 0.30 -11.23
C ILE A 26 14.60 0.89 -11.04
N THR A 27 14.67 2.20 -10.82
CA THR A 27 15.95 2.90 -10.60
C THR A 27 16.30 3.04 -9.11
N ASP A 28 15.30 2.95 -8.23
CA ASP A 28 15.47 2.98 -6.78
C ASP A 28 14.40 2.10 -6.12
N ASP A 29 14.82 1.09 -5.37
CA ASP A 29 13.94 0.13 -4.69
C ASP A 29 13.82 0.35 -3.17
N THR A 30 14.27 1.50 -2.68
CA THR A 30 14.30 1.83 -1.24
C THR A 30 12.92 1.68 -0.60
N ARG A 31 11.85 2.12 -1.27
CA ARG A 31 10.49 2.02 -0.74
C ARG A 31 9.99 0.58 -0.65
N ILE A 32 10.38 -0.26 -1.60
CA ILE A 32 10.05 -1.69 -1.54
C ILE A 32 10.75 -2.34 -0.35
N LYS A 33 12.04 -2.06 -0.17
CA LYS A 33 12.81 -2.54 0.99
C LYS A 33 12.24 -2.05 2.32
N ALA A 34 11.78 -0.81 2.39
CA ALA A 34 11.18 -0.24 3.58
C ALA A 34 9.87 -0.93 3.99
N ALA A 35 9.13 -1.50 3.05
CA ALA A 35 7.91 -2.25 3.31
C ALA A 35 8.17 -3.71 3.76
N LEU A 36 9.36 -4.25 3.55
CA LEU A 36 9.68 -5.65 3.85
C LEU A 36 9.43 -6.05 5.31
N PRO A 37 9.77 -5.26 6.34
CA PRO A 37 9.50 -5.65 7.72
C PRO A 37 8.03 -5.96 7.99
N THR A 38 7.11 -5.14 7.50
CA THR A 38 5.67 -5.37 7.64
C THR A 38 5.22 -6.59 6.85
N ILE A 39 5.65 -6.72 5.60
CA ILE A 39 5.29 -7.85 4.74
C ILE A 39 5.79 -9.17 5.36
N LYS A 40 7.06 -9.23 5.75
CA LYS A 40 7.65 -10.42 6.38
C LYS A 40 6.94 -10.80 7.67
N TYR A 41 6.57 -9.81 8.49
CA TYR A 41 5.82 -10.05 9.71
C TYR A 41 4.46 -10.72 9.43
N VAL A 42 3.73 -10.24 8.43
CA VAL A 42 2.46 -10.85 8.01
C VAL A 42 2.67 -12.30 7.59
N LEU A 43 3.67 -12.57 6.75
CA LEU A 43 3.96 -13.92 6.24
C LEU A 43 4.42 -14.87 7.34
N GLU A 44 5.31 -14.43 8.22
CA GLU A 44 5.84 -15.22 9.34
C GLU A 44 4.77 -15.58 10.38
N ASN A 45 3.72 -14.77 10.48
CA ASN A 45 2.58 -15.03 11.36
C ASN A 45 1.43 -15.80 10.67
N GLY A 46 1.69 -16.41 9.53
CA GLY A 46 0.73 -17.24 8.82
C GLY A 46 -0.34 -16.48 8.05
N GLY A 47 -0.14 -15.19 7.82
CA GLY A 47 -1.06 -14.36 7.03
C GLY A 47 -0.91 -14.60 5.53
N LYS A 48 -1.98 -14.32 4.79
CA LYS A 48 -2.02 -14.29 3.33
C LYS A 48 -1.95 -12.82 2.93
N ALA A 49 -0.82 -12.39 2.34
CA ALA A 49 -0.59 -10.98 2.06
C ALA A 49 -1.18 -10.57 0.70
N ILE A 50 -2.04 -9.56 0.73
CA ILE A 50 -2.61 -8.92 -0.47
C ILE A 50 -2.09 -7.48 -0.48
N LEU A 51 -1.12 -7.22 -1.35
CA LEU A 51 -0.42 -5.94 -1.40
C LEU A 51 -0.96 -5.06 -2.53
N PHE A 52 -1.07 -3.78 -2.27
CA PHE A 52 -1.48 -2.79 -3.25
C PHE A 52 -0.86 -1.42 -2.98
N SER A 53 -0.68 -0.69 -4.06
CA SER A 53 -0.08 0.65 -4.03
C SER A 53 -0.49 1.45 -5.25
N HIS A 54 -0.35 2.76 -5.15
CA HIS A 54 -0.30 3.61 -6.32
C HIS A 54 1.11 3.66 -6.90
N LEU A 55 1.21 3.99 -8.18
CA LEU A 55 2.47 4.26 -8.88
C LEU A 55 2.27 5.45 -9.83
N GLY A 56 2.88 6.57 -9.50
CA GLY A 56 2.76 7.80 -10.27
C GLY A 56 1.32 8.35 -10.31
N ARG A 57 1.01 9.06 -11.38
CA ARG A 57 -0.33 9.56 -11.67
C ARG A 57 -0.82 8.94 -12.97
N VAL A 58 -2.05 8.48 -12.97
CA VAL A 58 -2.72 7.91 -14.14
C VAL A 58 -3.97 8.74 -14.41
N LYS A 59 -4.04 9.35 -15.59
CA LYS A 59 -5.17 10.20 -15.99
C LYS A 59 -5.88 9.64 -17.23
N THR A 60 -5.16 8.93 -18.09
CA THR A 60 -5.64 8.38 -19.35
C THR A 60 -5.29 6.90 -19.45
N GLU A 61 -5.89 6.20 -20.41
CA GLU A 61 -5.55 4.79 -20.67
C GLU A 61 -4.09 4.62 -21.10
N GLU A 62 -3.54 5.57 -21.86
CA GLU A 62 -2.15 5.53 -22.31
C GLU A 62 -1.16 5.61 -21.13
N ASP A 63 -1.51 6.32 -20.06
CA ASP A 63 -0.66 6.43 -18.87
C ASP A 63 -0.42 5.07 -18.19
N LYS A 64 -1.33 4.12 -18.37
CA LYS A 64 -1.23 2.78 -17.76
C LYS A 64 0.01 2.01 -18.23
N ALA A 65 0.43 2.19 -19.48
CA ALA A 65 1.52 1.43 -20.08
C ALA A 65 2.85 1.57 -19.33
N GLY A 66 3.14 2.75 -18.76
CA GLY A 66 4.37 3.02 -18.01
C GLY A 66 4.20 3.00 -16.49
N LYS A 67 3.04 2.60 -15.99
CA LYS A 67 2.67 2.70 -14.57
C LYS A 67 2.20 1.38 -13.97
N SER A 68 2.47 0.26 -14.62
CA SER A 68 2.17 -1.06 -14.07
C SER A 68 3.06 -1.40 -12.87
N LEU A 69 2.50 -2.10 -11.90
CA LEU A 69 3.23 -2.65 -10.76
C LEU A 69 3.92 -3.99 -11.05
N ALA A 70 3.82 -4.52 -12.26
CA ALA A 70 4.46 -5.79 -12.61
C ALA A 70 5.97 -5.82 -12.31
N PRO A 71 6.78 -4.82 -12.68
CA PRO A 71 8.20 -4.79 -12.32
C PRO A 71 8.44 -4.75 -10.80
N VAL A 72 7.56 -4.05 -10.08
CA VAL A 72 7.63 -3.95 -8.61
C VAL A 72 7.35 -5.29 -7.95
N ALA A 73 6.34 -6.02 -8.42
CA ALA A 73 6.01 -7.36 -7.91
C ALA A 73 7.16 -8.34 -8.15
N LYS A 74 7.81 -8.28 -9.31
CA LYS A 74 8.99 -9.09 -9.62
C LYS A 74 10.14 -8.79 -8.66
N ARG A 75 10.44 -7.51 -8.44
CA ARG A 75 11.50 -7.09 -7.51
C ARG A 75 11.21 -7.48 -6.08
N LEU A 76 9.95 -7.38 -5.66
CA LEU A 76 9.52 -7.83 -4.35
C LEU A 76 9.79 -9.33 -4.14
N GLY A 77 9.48 -10.15 -5.13
CA GLY A 77 9.76 -11.59 -5.10
C GLY A 77 11.24 -11.90 -4.94
N GLU A 78 12.11 -11.17 -5.66
CA GLU A 78 13.57 -11.27 -5.52
C GLU A 78 14.03 -10.94 -4.09
N LEU A 79 13.49 -9.86 -3.52
CA LEU A 79 13.85 -9.41 -2.17
C LEU A 79 13.31 -10.33 -1.06
N LEU A 80 12.15 -10.93 -1.26
CA LEU A 80 11.55 -11.91 -0.34
C LEU A 80 12.15 -13.31 -0.49
N GLY A 81 12.77 -13.61 -1.62
CA GLY A 81 13.26 -14.95 -1.94
C GLY A 81 12.16 -15.98 -2.16
N GLN A 82 10.98 -15.54 -2.59
CA GLN A 82 9.84 -16.40 -2.90
C GLN A 82 9.01 -15.84 -4.06
N ASP A 83 8.15 -16.67 -4.63
CA ASP A 83 7.26 -16.26 -5.69
C ASP A 83 6.19 -15.28 -5.17
N VAL A 84 5.98 -14.22 -5.94
CA VAL A 84 4.91 -13.24 -5.73
C VAL A 84 3.98 -13.30 -6.93
N THR A 85 2.71 -13.59 -6.69
CA THR A 85 1.68 -13.57 -7.72
C THR A 85 1.31 -12.13 -8.06
N PHE A 86 1.42 -11.75 -9.32
CA PHE A 86 0.95 -10.45 -9.80
C PHE A 86 -0.33 -10.63 -10.61
N VAL A 87 -1.35 -9.83 -10.28
CA VAL A 87 -2.63 -9.81 -11.00
C VAL A 87 -2.76 -8.48 -11.74
N PRO A 88 -2.87 -8.50 -13.08
CA PRO A 88 -2.87 -7.28 -13.90
C PRO A 88 -4.24 -6.58 -13.93
N GLU A 89 -4.97 -6.60 -12.84
CA GLU A 89 -6.25 -5.91 -12.68
C GLU A 89 -6.44 -5.37 -11.28
N THR A 90 -7.24 -4.34 -11.14
CA THR A 90 -7.59 -3.71 -9.86
C THR A 90 -8.87 -4.28 -9.25
N ARG A 91 -9.69 -4.90 -10.07
CA ARG A 91 -10.95 -5.58 -9.72
C ARG A 91 -11.21 -6.69 -10.72
N GLY A 92 -11.91 -7.73 -10.27
CA GLY A 92 -12.41 -8.74 -11.18
C GLY A 92 -12.20 -10.17 -10.72
N ALA A 93 -12.67 -11.10 -11.54
CA ALA A 93 -12.66 -12.53 -11.20
C ALA A 93 -11.24 -13.12 -11.07
N GLU A 94 -10.29 -12.65 -11.87
CA GLU A 94 -8.89 -13.10 -11.79
C GLU A 94 -8.25 -12.72 -10.46
N LEU A 95 -8.47 -11.49 -9.99
CA LEU A 95 -7.99 -11.02 -8.70
C LEU A 95 -8.63 -11.83 -7.55
N GLU A 96 -9.93 -12.02 -7.59
CA GLU A 96 -10.66 -12.78 -6.58
C GLU A 96 -10.21 -14.24 -6.53
N ALA A 97 -10.00 -14.87 -7.68
CA ALA A 97 -9.49 -16.24 -7.76
C ALA A 97 -8.08 -16.35 -7.21
N ALA A 98 -7.19 -15.42 -7.55
CA ALA A 98 -5.82 -15.40 -7.03
C ALA A 98 -5.80 -15.27 -5.50
N ILE A 99 -6.64 -14.42 -4.92
CA ILE A 99 -6.77 -14.24 -3.47
C ILE A 99 -7.33 -15.51 -2.82
N ASN A 100 -8.35 -16.11 -3.37
CA ASN A 100 -8.96 -17.32 -2.82
C ASN A 100 -8.03 -18.54 -2.87
N ASN A 101 -7.08 -18.56 -3.79
CA ASN A 101 -6.07 -19.60 -3.92
C ASN A 101 -4.80 -19.37 -3.08
N LEU A 102 -4.69 -18.22 -2.41
CA LEU A 102 -3.56 -17.94 -1.53
C LEU A 102 -3.53 -18.92 -0.35
N LYS A 103 -2.32 -19.40 -0.05
CA LYS A 103 -2.00 -20.16 1.16
C LYS A 103 -1.30 -19.27 2.17
N GLU A 104 -1.25 -19.72 3.42
CA GLU A 104 -0.50 -19.04 4.47
C GLU A 104 0.96 -18.81 4.03
N GLY A 105 1.46 -17.60 4.21
CA GLY A 105 2.80 -17.21 3.82
C GLY A 105 2.98 -16.86 2.34
N GLU A 106 1.93 -16.90 1.54
CA GLU A 106 1.95 -16.48 0.14
C GLU A 106 1.55 -15.02 -0.04
N VAL A 107 1.97 -14.42 -1.16
CA VAL A 107 1.80 -13.01 -1.48
C VAL A 107 1.15 -12.83 -2.84
N VAL A 108 0.17 -11.94 -2.91
CA VAL A 108 -0.38 -11.41 -4.16
C VAL A 108 -0.19 -9.89 -4.20
N VAL A 109 0.17 -9.37 -5.36
CA VAL A 109 0.17 -7.93 -5.65
C VAL A 109 -0.79 -7.71 -6.81
N PHE A 110 -1.71 -6.78 -6.66
CA PHE A 110 -2.57 -6.40 -7.77
C PHE A 110 -2.17 -5.05 -8.37
N GLU A 111 -2.76 -4.70 -9.48
CA GLU A 111 -2.35 -3.59 -10.33
C GLU A 111 -2.51 -2.23 -9.63
N ASN A 112 -1.80 -1.23 -10.15
CA ASN A 112 -1.76 0.14 -9.66
C ASN A 112 -3.16 0.67 -9.34
N THR A 113 -3.40 1.04 -8.08
CA THR A 113 -4.70 1.53 -7.61
C THR A 113 -5.21 2.74 -8.38
N ARG A 114 -4.31 3.56 -8.93
CA ARG A 114 -4.67 4.73 -9.73
C ARG A 114 -5.13 4.41 -11.14
N PHE A 115 -5.09 3.15 -11.57
CA PHE A 115 -5.80 2.74 -12.79
C PHE A 115 -7.31 2.98 -12.67
N GLU A 116 -7.84 3.00 -11.46
CA GLU A 116 -9.22 3.38 -11.17
C GLU A 116 -9.49 4.88 -11.32
N ASP A 117 -8.45 5.70 -11.50
CA ASP A 117 -8.61 7.14 -11.70
C ASP A 117 -8.93 7.55 -13.14
N VAL A 118 -8.74 6.66 -14.09
CA VAL A 118 -9.05 6.92 -15.52
C VAL A 118 -10.54 7.18 -15.71
N ASP A 119 -11.38 6.41 -15.02
CA ASP A 119 -12.82 6.59 -15.05
C ASP A 119 -13.32 7.17 -13.72
N GLY A 120 -13.57 8.48 -13.72
CA GLY A 120 -14.20 9.17 -12.59
C GLY A 120 -13.30 9.44 -11.38
N LYS A 121 -12.00 9.16 -11.46
CA LYS A 121 -11.03 9.34 -10.36
C LYS A 121 -11.42 8.59 -9.08
N LYS A 122 -11.88 7.36 -9.21
CA LYS A 122 -12.44 6.57 -8.12
C LYS A 122 -11.46 6.35 -6.94
N GLU A 123 -10.19 6.12 -7.24
CA GLU A 123 -9.15 6.02 -6.18
C GLU A 123 -8.96 7.37 -5.48
N SER A 124 -8.60 8.41 -6.22
CA SER A 124 -8.22 9.70 -5.63
C SER A 124 -9.38 10.51 -5.07
N LYS A 125 -10.61 10.22 -5.44
CA LYS A 125 -11.83 10.83 -4.88
C LYS A 125 -12.48 9.99 -3.78
N ASN A 126 -11.85 8.89 -3.39
CA ASN A 126 -12.36 8.02 -2.33
C ASN A 126 -13.76 7.46 -2.64
N ASP A 127 -13.93 6.85 -3.82
CA ASP A 127 -15.18 6.21 -4.19
C ASP A 127 -15.57 5.13 -3.18
N PRO A 128 -16.75 5.23 -2.53
CA PRO A 128 -17.14 4.29 -1.48
C PRO A 128 -17.36 2.86 -1.97
N GLU A 129 -17.81 2.67 -3.21
CA GLU A 129 -18.02 1.35 -3.79
C GLU A 129 -16.67 0.65 -4.05
N LEU A 130 -15.66 1.40 -4.52
CA LEU A 130 -14.32 0.88 -4.69
C LEU A 130 -13.68 0.47 -3.37
N GLY A 131 -13.81 1.31 -2.34
CA GLY A 131 -13.33 1.00 -0.98
C GLY A 131 -14.00 -0.24 -0.39
N LYS A 132 -15.31 -0.38 -0.54
CA LYS A 132 -16.06 -1.57 -0.11
C LYS A 132 -15.62 -2.84 -0.84
N TYR A 133 -15.41 -2.74 -2.15
CA TYR A 133 -14.96 -3.87 -2.95
C TYR A 133 -13.60 -4.38 -2.46
N TRP A 134 -12.61 -3.49 -2.34
CA TRP A 134 -11.30 -3.88 -1.86
C TRP A 134 -11.33 -4.40 -0.41
N ALA A 135 -12.13 -3.80 0.47
CA ALA A 135 -12.30 -4.29 1.83
C ALA A 135 -12.88 -5.72 1.87
N SER A 136 -13.75 -6.06 0.94
CA SER A 136 -14.34 -7.40 0.83
C SER A 136 -13.34 -8.50 0.47
N LEU A 137 -12.17 -8.13 -0.05
CA LEU A 137 -11.13 -9.07 -0.45
C LEU A 137 -10.32 -9.62 0.72
N GLY A 138 -10.41 -9.01 1.89
CA GLY A 138 -9.60 -9.39 3.04
C GLY A 138 -10.35 -9.39 4.36
N ASP A 139 -9.66 -9.88 5.40
CA ASP A 139 -10.18 -9.98 6.76
C ASP A 139 -9.65 -8.88 7.67
N VAL A 140 -8.46 -8.35 7.34
CA VAL A 140 -7.74 -7.32 8.10
C VAL A 140 -7.10 -6.34 7.11
N PHE A 141 -7.09 -5.07 7.47
CA PHE A 141 -6.41 -4.02 6.71
C PHE A 141 -5.23 -3.46 7.49
N VAL A 142 -4.05 -3.47 6.88
CA VAL A 142 -2.82 -2.87 7.41
C VAL A 142 -2.46 -1.66 6.54
N ASN A 143 -2.44 -0.47 7.13
CA ASN A 143 -1.97 0.73 6.45
C ASN A 143 -0.50 0.97 6.78
N ASP A 144 0.36 0.86 5.78
CA ASP A 144 1.80 1.01 5.90
C ASP A 144 2.37 2.06 4.94
N ALA A 145 1.52 2.92 4.41
CA ALA A 145 1.87 3.96 3.45
C ALA A 145 1.73 5.36 4.06
N PHE A 146 2.69 5.77 4.89
CA PHE A 146 2.68 7.06 5.55
C PHE A 146 2.60 8.23 4.56
N GLY A 147 3.35 8.17 3.45
CA GLY A 147 3.36 9.22 2.44
C GLY A 147 2.00 9.55 1.81
N THR A 148 1.02 8.67 1.93
CA THR A 148 -0.36 8.88 1.46
C THR A 148 -1.38 9.00 2.58
N ALA A 149 -0.96 8.89 3.83
CA ALA A 149 -1.85 8.88 5.00
C ALA A 149 -2.66 10.19 5.16
N HIS A 150 -2.12 11.31 4.66
CA HIS A 150 -2.79 12.62 4.68
C HIS A 150 -3.89 12.77 3.63
N ARG A 151 -4.05 11.78 2.75
CA ARG A 151 -5.04 11.81 1.67
C ARG A 151 -6.20 10.85 1.95
N ALA A 152 -7.41 11.27 1.57
CA ALA A 152 -8.57 10.39 1.58
C ALA A 152 -8.70 9.72 0.20
N HIS A 153 -8.12 8.53 0.05
CA HIS A 153 -8.21 7.70 -1.15
C HIS A 153 -9.04 6.45 -0.86
N ALA A 154 -9.56 5.80 -1.90
CA ALA A 154 -10.30 4.55 -1.74
C ALA A 154 -9.42 3.44 -1.12
N SER A 155 -8.13 3.40 -1.48
CA SER A 155 -7.17 2.40 -0.98
C SER A 155 -6.69 2.62 0.45
N ASN A 156 -7.08 3.69 1.13
CA ASN A 156 -6.79 3.91 2.54
C ASN A 156 -8.08 4.21 3.33
N VAL A 157 -8.59 5.43 3.28
CA VAL A 157 -9.80 5.83 4.00
C VAL A 157 -11.01 5.01 3.56
N GLY A 158 -11.16 4.75 2.26
CA GLY A 158 -12.28 3.99 1.72
C GLY A 158 -12.38 2.58 2.30
N ILE A 159 -11.25 1.89 2.41
CA ILE A 159 -11.20 0.54 3.02
C ILE A 159 -11.44 0.64 4.53
N ALA A 160 -10.75 1.52 5.23
CA ALA A 160 -10.86 1.67 6.68
C ALA A 160 -12.28 2.04 7.13
N SER A 161 -12.98 2.85 6.33
CA SER A 161 -14.34 3.31 6.63
C SER A 161 -15.41 2.21 6.59
N THR A 162 -15.08 1.03 6.06
CA THR A 162 -16.03 -0.10 6.00
C THR A 162 -16.22 -0.81 7.33
N GLY A 163 -15.40 -0.51 8.34
CA GLY A 163 -15.41 -1.19 9.63
C GLY A 163 -14.54 -2.44 9.68
N ILE A 164 -13.80 -2.77 8.61
CA ILE A 164 -12.78 -3.83 8.64
C ILE A 164 -11.75 -3.54 9.74
N PRO A 165 -11.29 -4.53 10.52
CA PRO A 165 -10.21 -4.33 11.47
C PRO A 165 -8.99 -3.70 10.80
N THR A 166 -8.60 -2.51 11.26
CA THR A 166 -7.54 -1.69 10.65
C THR A 166 -6.43 -1.43 11.65
N VAL A 167 -5.20 -1.70 11.24
CA VAL A 167 -3.99 -1.50 12.05
C VAL A 167 -2.90 -0.82 11.24
N ALA A 168 -1.93 -0.23 11.93
CA ALA A 168 -0.75 0.35 11.31
C ALA A 168 0.34 -0.70 11.09
N GLY A 169 1.02 -0.63 9.94
CA GLY A 169 2.26 -1.36 9.71
C GLY A 169 3.45 -0.72 10.43
N PHE A 170 4.61 -1.38 10.37
CA PHE A 170 5.81 -0.90 11.10
C PHE A 170 6.33 0.44 10.59
N LEU A 171 6.23 0.70 9.29
CA LEU A 171 6.66 1.97 8.71
C LEU A 171 5.76 3.12 9.19
N MET A 172 4.45 2.89 9.21
CA MET A 172 3.47 3.85 9.72
C MET A 172 3.66 4.07 11.24
N GLU A 173 3.83 3.00 12.01
CA GLU A 173 4.08 3.05 13.46
C GLU A 173 5.32 3.87 13.79
N LYS A 174 6.41 3.65 13.04
CA LYS A 174 7.65 4.40 13.20
C LYS A 174 7.45 5.90 13.02
N GLU A 175 6.75 6.30 11.97
CA GLU A 175 6.48 7.72 11.68
C GLU A 175 5.56 8.35 12.75
N ILE A 176 4.51 7.64 13.15
CA ILE A 176 3.62 8.11 14.22
C ILE A 176 4.40 8.35 15.50
N LYS A 177 5.27 7.41 15.88
CA LYS A 177 6.09 7.52 17.07
C LYS A 177 7.04 8.72 17.01
N PHE A 178 7.83 8.85 15.94
CA PHE A 178 8.82 9.92 15.80
C PHE A 178 8.18 11.31 15.75
N ILE A 179 7.08 11.45 15.00
CA ILE A 179 6.38 12.73 14.91
C ILE A 179 5.67 13.05 16.22
N GLY A 180 5.00 12.08 16.83
CA GLY A 180 4.32 12.24 18.11
C GLY A 180 5.29 12.67 19.21
N GLU A 181 6.40 11.96 19.39
CA GLU A 181 7.43 12.31 20.36
C GLU A 181 8.04 13.71 20.11
N ALA A 182 8.24 14.08 18.84
CA ALA A 182 8.77 15.40 18.49
C ALA A 182 7.79 16.54 18.79
N VAL A 183 6.49 16.28 18.70
CA VAL A 183 5.44 17.30 18.93
C VAL A 183 5.03 17.36 20.40
N GLU A 184 4.83 16.21 21.04
CA GLU A 184 4.33 16.14 22.42
C GLU A 184 5.43 16.33 23.46
N GLU A 185 6.61 15.74 23.23
CA GLU A 185 7.76 15.80 24.15
C GLU A 185 9.05 16.22 23.41
N PRO A 186 9.13 17.44 22.87
CA PRO A 186 10.29 17.87 22.09
C PRO A 186 11.56 17.95 22.94
N LYS A 187 12.61 17.28 22.46
CA LYS A 187 13.96 17.49 23.02
C LYS A 187 14.42 18.89 22.64
N ARG A 188 14.79 19.70 23.64
CA ARG A 188 15.23 21.08 23.40
C ARG A 188 16.76 21.17 23.26
N PRO A 189 17.28 22.06 22.37
CA PRO A 189 16.54 22.98 21.51
C PRO A 189 15.88 22.27 20.33
N MET A 190 14.65 22.65 19.99
CA MET A 190 13.92 22.15 18.82
C MET A 190 13.79 23.28 17.78
N VAL A 191 14.14 22.98 16.54
CA VAL A 191 14.02 23.91 15.42
C VAL A 191 13.19 23.26 14.32
N ALA A 192 12.12 23.94 13.92
CA ALA A 192 11.30 23.52 12.79
C ALA A 192 11.76 24.29 11.54
N ILE A 193 12.09 23.56 10.48
CA ILE A 193 12.46 24.14 9.18
C ILE A 193 11.31 23.84 8.21
N LEU A 194 10.60 24.88 7.79
CA LEU A 194 9.54 24.77 6.80
C LEU A 194 10.10 25.11 5.41
N GLY A 195 9.95 24.18 4.49
CA GLY A 195 10.43 24.34 3.11
C GLY A 195 9.70 23.42 2.14
N GLY A 196 9.86 23.68 0.84
CA GLY A 196 9.29 22.88 -0.24
C GLY A 196 8.56 23.70 -1.30
N ALA A 197 8.14 23.04 -2.36
CA ALA A 197 7.50 23.68 -3.51
C ALA A 197 6.12 24.31 -3.22
N LYS A 198 5.50 23.98 -2.08
CA LYS A 198 4.17 24.43 -1.66
C LYS A 198 4.17 24.88 -0.20
N VAL A 199 5.07 25.78 0.13
CA VAL A 199 5.20 26.28 1.52
C VAL A 199 3.95 27.01 1.97
N SER A 200 3.25 27.69 1.04
CA SER A 200 1.99 28.40 1.34
C SER A 200 0.82 27.47 1.75
N ASP A 201 0.93 26.20 1.45
CA ASP A 201 -0.11 25.21 1.78
C ASP A 201 0.16 24.50 3.12
N LYS A 202 1.21 24.92 3.84
CA LYS A 202 1.67 24.37 5.11
C LYS A 202 1.78 25.44 6.19
#